data_463c4f7a5f831028761d2197bbcdba2e
#
_entry.id   463c4f7a5f831028761d2197bbcdba2e
#
_cell.length_a   1.000
_cell.length_b   1.000
_cell.length_c   1.000
_cell.angle_alpha   90.00
_cell.angle_beta   90.00
_cell.angle_gamma   90.00
#
_symmetry.space_group_name_H-M   'P 1'
#
loop_
_entity.id
_entity.type
_entity.pdbx_description
1 polymer ?
#
loop_
_entity_poly.entity_id
_entity_poly.type
_entity_poly.pdbx_seq_one_letter_code
_entity_poly.pdbx_strand_id
1 'polypeptide(L)'
;MSSRLTEASISSVSDTHDEKQHTFDNFGIETNSTTIAVVSRPSEEMLDVTDEWIPELGMPEKYLSKFLKRKRQYQANSAIDEPANRAYIDLSLDETYVEYIRNSEEAQIAITDIISRINGGEAITLVCYEESHQMCHRHILLDVITERIQSDFTFSQPVAP
;
A
#
# COMPACT_ATOMS: atom_id res chain seq x y z
N MET A 1 10.44 14.92 -11.24
CA MET A 1 9.06 15.02 -10.72
C MET A 1 8.94 14.21 -9.45
N SER A 2 8.45 14.83 -8.39
CA SER A 2 8.16 14.11 -7.16
C SER A 2 6.99 13.15 -7.41
N SER A 3 7.16 11.89 -7.01
CA SER A 3 6.09 10.91 -7.12
C SER A 3 4.95 11.31 -6.18
N ARG A 4 3.74 11.35 -6.69
CA ARG A 4 2.53 11.60 -5.90
C ARG A 4 2.00 10.33 -5.25
N LEU A 5 2.64 9.20 -5.53
CA LEU A 5 2.31 7.94 -4.91
C LEU A 5 3.45 7.53 -3.99
N THR A 6 3.15 7.32 -2.73
CA THR A 6 4.12 6.90 -1.72
C THR A 6 3.53 5.77 -0.87
N GLU A 7 4.36 5.17 -0.03
CA GLU A 7 3.93 4.14 0.90
C GLU A 7 4.46 4.44 2.31
N ALA A 8 3.78 3.93 3.33
CA ALA A 8 4.16 4.13 4.71
C ALA A 8 3.67 2.99 5.60
N SER A 9 4.32 2.82 6.76
CA SER A 9 3.80 1.96 7.82
C SER A 9 2.83 2.75 8.70
N ILE A 10 2.01 2.03 9.47
CA ILE A 10 1.07 2.66 10.40
C ILE A 10 1.80 3.54 11.42
N SER A 11 2.95 3.12 11.90
CA SER A 11 3.73 3.89 12.88
C SER A 11 4.21 5.23 12.29
N SER A 12 4.65 5.24 11.04
CA SER A 12 5.08 6.45 10.35
C SER A 12 3.92 7.44 10.16
N VAL A 13 2.74 6.94 9.84
CA VAL A 13 1.54 7.78 9.63
C VAL A 13 1.05 8.37 10.94
N SER A 14 1.07 7.60 12.03
CA SER A 14 0.69 8.08 13.37
C SER A 14 1.54 9.26 13.79
N ASP A 15 2.86 9.17 13.60
CA ASP A 15 3.79 10.25 13.93
C ASP A 15 3.51 11.51 13.12
N THR A 16 3.27 11.37 11.82
CA THR A 16 2.99 12.50 10.93
C THR A 16 1.60 13.10 11.17
N HIS A 17 0.64 12.31 11.60
CA HIS A 17 -0.72 12.78 11.88
C HIS A 17 -0.71 13.80 13.02
N ASP A 18 0.06 13.54 14.07
CA ASP A 18 0.20 14.47 15.19
C ASP A 18 0.89 15.78 14.75
N GLU A 19 1.90 15.69 13.89
CA GLU A 19 2.58 16.86 13.36
C GLU A 19 1.69 17.70 12.43
N LYS A 20 0.86 17.06 11.61
CA LYS A 20 -0.04 17.74 10.68
C LYS A 20 -1.10 18.58 11.39
N GLN A 21 -1.54 18.19 12.57
CA GLN A 21 -2.50 18.97 13.34
C GLN A 21 -1.92 20.29 13.84
N HIS A 22 -0.61 20.36 14.02
CA HIS A 22 0.07 21.59 14.44
C HIS A 22 0.50 22.51 13.28
N THR A 23 0.72 21.95 12.10
CA THR A 23 1.21 22.73 10.94
C THR A 23 0.10 23.25 10.05
N PHE A 24 -1.11 22.73 10.15
CA PHE A 24 -2.23 23.08 9.29
C PHE A 24 -2.67 24.54 9.46
N ASP A 25 -2.58 25.06 10.69
CA ASP A 25 -3.00 26.42 11.00
C ASP A 25 -2.03 27.51 10.52
N ASN A 26 -0.80 27.15 10.14
CA ASN A 26 0.24 28.13 9.86
C ASN A 26 0.43 28.50 8.39
N PHE A 27 -0.05 27.69 7.44
CA PHE A 27 0.29 27.91 6.03
C PHE A 27 -0.89 28.05 5.06
N GLY A 28 -2.10 27.71 5.46
CA GLY A 28 -3.29 27.83 4.60
C GLY A 28 -3.18 27.08 3.26
N ILE A 29 -2.21 26.21 3.11
CA ILE A 29 -2.01 25.44 1.90
C ILE A 29 -2.68 24.07 2.10
N GLU A 30 -3.81 23.88 1.43
CA GLU A 30 -4.40 22.55 1.33
C GLU A 30 -3.50 21.69 0.44
N THR A 31 -2.64 20.88 1.09
CA THR A 31 -2.01 19.80 0.35
C THR A 31 -3.08 18.72 0.17
N ASN A 32 -3.51 18.53 -1.08
CA ASN A 32 -4.47 17.48 -1.43
C ASN A 32 -3.78 16.11 -1.33
N SER A 33 -3.64 15.60 -0.10
CA SER A 33 -2.98 14.32 0.17
C SER A 33 -3.93 13.41 0.93
N THR A 34 -3.96 12.14 0.52
CA THR A 34 -4.84 11.13 1.07
C THR A 34 -4.04 9.89 1.48
N THR A 35 -4.28 9.40 2.68
CA THR A 35 -3.73 8.13 3.16
C THR A 35 -4.78 7.04 3.01
N ILE A 36 -4.39 5.91 2.40
CA ILE A 36 -5.29 4.79 2.14
C ILE A 36 -4.74 3.52 2.79
N ALA A 37 -5.50 2.95 3.72
CA ALA A 37 -5.16 1.66 4.30
C ALA A 37 -5.45 0.55 3.29
N VAL A 38 -4.43 -0.24 2.93
CA VAL A 38 -4.52 -1.32 1.93
C VAL A 38 -4.36 -2.68 2.61
N VAL A 39 -5.10 -2.89 3.69
CA VAL A 39 -5.05 -4.09 4.53
C VAL A 39 -6.42 -4.77 4.57
N SER A 40 -6.42 -6.09 4.79
CA SER A 40 -7.66 -6.85 4.89
C SER A 40 -8.30 -6.73 6.26
N ARG A 41 -7.50 -6.56 7.31
CA ARG A 41 -7.95 -6.48 8.70
C ARG A 41 -7.41 -5.21 9.37
N PRO A 42 -8.10 -4.07 9.21
CA PRO A 42 -7.63 -2.83 9.82
C PRO A 42 -7.89 -2.84 11.33
N SER A 43 -6.93 -2.30 12.08
CA SER A 43 -7.12 -2.00 13.50
C SER A 43 -7.86 -0.67 13.65
N GLU A 44 -8.36 -0.39 14.85
CA GLU A 44 -8.97 0.92 15.13
C GLU A 44 -7.96 2.05 14.90
N GLU A 45 -6.71 1.85 15.34
CA GLU A 45 -5.65 2.82 15.12
C GLU A 45 -5.43 3.08 13.61
N MET A 46 -5.40 2.02 12.80
CA MET A 46 -5.24 2.15 11.35
C MET A 46 -6.37 3.00 10.75
N LEU A 47 -7.61 2.75 11.15
CA LEU A 47 -8.76 3.49 10.66
C LEU A 47 -8.77 4.94 11.14
N ASP A 48 -8.24 5.20 12.34
CA ASP A 48 -8.15 6.55 12.89
C ASP A 48 -7.11 7.42 12.16
N VAL A 49 -5.99 6.83 11.74
CA VAL A 49 -4.88 7.58 11.14
C VAL A 49 -4.91 7.61 9.62
N THR A 50 -5.80 6.87 8.98
CA THR A 50 -5.95 6.86 7.52
C THR A 50 -7.25 7.54 7.10
N ASP A 51 -7.22 8.13 5.91
CA ASP A 51 -8.40 8.80 5.36
C ASP A 51 -9.40 7.81 4.78
N GLU A 52 -8.91 6.74 4.18
CA GLU A 52 -9.72 5.72 3.51
C GLU A 52 -9.18 4.33 3.78
N TRP A 53 -10.04 3.34 3.61
CA TRP A 53 -9.70 1.93 3.69
C TRP A 53 -10.27 1.21 2.48
N ILE A 54 -9.41 0.51 1.72
CA ILE A 54 -9.81 -0.27 0.55
C ILE A 54 -9.43 -1.72 0.79
N PRO A 55 -10.35 -2.55 1.32
CA PRO A 55 -10.04 -3.95 1.63
C PRO A 55 -9.68 -4.79 0.42
N GLU A 56 -10.19 -4.45 -0.77
CA GLU A 56 -9.91 -5.15 -2.02
C GLU A 56 -8.44 -5.08 -2.42
N LEU A 57 -7.68 -4.13 -1.85
CA LEU A 57 -6.25 -4.00 -2.09
C LEU A 57 -5.40 -4.68 -1.01
N GLY A 58 -6.04 -5.25 0.00
CA GLY A 58 -5.35 -6.05 1.02
C GLY A 58 -5.05 -7.46 0.51
N MET A 59 -4.18 -8.17 1.23
CA MET A 59 -3.92 -9.59 0.96
C MET A 59 -5.21 -10.37 1.20
N PRO A 60 -5.65 -11.24 0.27
CA PRO A 60 -6.87 -12.03 0.48
C PRO A 60 -6.81 -12.84 1.77
N GLU A 61 -7.93 -12.93 2.45
CA GLU A 61 -8.04 -13.52 3.78
C GLU A 61 -7.45 -14.93 3.88
N LYS A 62 -7.67 -15.77 2.88
CA LYS A 62 -7.13 -17.14 2.89
C LYS A 62 -5.60 -17.16 2.88
N TYR A 63 -4.97 -16.23 2.20
CA TYR A 63 -3.51 -16.14 2.15
C TYR A 63 -2.96 -15.44 3.40
N LEU A 64 -3.67 -14.44 3.89
CA LEU A 64 -3.32 -13.75 5.12
C LEU A 64 -3.31 -14.72 6.30
N SER A 65 -4.32 -15.58 6.40
CA SER A 65 -4.40 -16.60 7.46
C SER A 65 -3.22 -17.58 7.42
N LYS A 66 -2.84 -18.03 6.24
CA LYS A 66 -1.67 -18.89 6.05
C LYS A 66 -0.38 -18.19 6.46
N PHE A 67 -0.25 -16.95 6.08
CA PHE A 67 0.93 -16.13 6.41
C PHE A 67 1.06 -15.94 7.92
N LEU A 68 -0.01 -15.54 8.58
CA LEU A 68 0.01 -15.32 10.02
C LEU A 68 0.33 -16.60 10.80
N LYS A 69 -0.19 -17.73 10.36
CA LYS A 69 0.11 -19.03 10.96
C LYS A 69 1.59 -19.38 10.79
N ARG A 70 2.13 -19.25 9.57
CA ARG A 70 3.52 -19.57 9.28
C ARG A 70 4.46 -18.63 10.03
N LYS A 71 4.13 -17.35 10.07
CA LYS A 71 4.89 -16.34 10.81
C LYS A 71 5.00 -16.72 12.29
N ARG A 72 3.88 -17.12 12.92
CA ARG A 72 3.88 -17.55 14.33
C ARG A 72 4.74 -18.77 14.56
N GLN A 73 4.67 -19.74 13.65
CA GLN A 73 5.52 -20.96 13.71
C GLN A 73 7.00 -20.58 13.68
N TYR A 74 7.37 -19.66 12.80
CA TYR A 74 8.76 -19.22 12.66
C TYR A 74 9.21 -18.35 13.85
N GLN A 75 8.34 -17.53 14.41
CA GLN A 75 8.63 -16.74 15.60
C GLN A 75 8.94 -17.62 16.82
N ALA A 76 8.35 -18.80 16.89
CA ALA A 76 8.62 -19.75 17.96
C ALA A 76 9.99 -20.43 17.83
N ASN A 77 10.66 -20.30 16.68
CA ASN A 77 11.98 -20.88 16.42
C ASN A 77 13.03 -19.77 16.39
N SER A 78 13.83 -19.68 17.45
CA SER A 78 14.86 -18.63 17.61
C SER A 78 16.00 -18.70 16.58
N ALA A 79 16.10 -19.81 15.80
CA ALA A 79 17.11 -19.94 14.75
C ALA A 79 16.69 -19.29 13.44
N ILE A 80 15.44 -18.83 13.33
CA ILE A 80 14.94 -18.20 12.12
C ILE A 80 15.02 -16.69 12.26
N ASP A 81 15.82 -16.06 11.39
CA ASP A 81 15.92 -14.61 11.30
C ASP A 81 14.75 -14.08 10.46
N GLU A 82 14.23 -12.93 10.86
CA GLU A 82 13.14 -12.26 10.14
C GLU A 82 11.98 -13.21 9.79
N PRO A 83 11.27 -13.74 10.80
CA PRO A 83 10.22 -14.74 10.57
C PRO A 83 9.14 -14.31 9.59
N ALA A 84 8.76 -13.04 9.61
CA ALA A 84 7.74 -12.51 8.70
C ALA A 84 8.21 -12.57 7.25
N ASN A 85 9.43 -12.13 6.97
CA ASN A 85 9.98 -12.16 5.60
C ASN A 85 10.14 -13.59 5.12
N ARG A 86 10.59 -14.49 5.98
CA ARG A 86 10.76 -15.90 5.64
C ARG A 86 9.43 -16.55 5.29
N ALA A 87 8.40 -16.31 6.10
CA ALA A 87 7.05 -16.83 5.83
C ALA A 87 6.51 -16.29 4.51
N TYR A 88 6.73 -15.02 4.24
CA TYR A 88 6.29 -14.36 3.03
C TYR A 88 6.91 -15.01 1.78
N ILE A 89 8.23 -15.25 1.82
CA ILE A 89 8.97 -15.90 0.72
C ILE A 89 8.51 -17.35 0.54
N ASP A 90 8.43 -18.11 1.62
CA ASP A 90 8.10 -19.53 1.56
C ASP A 90 6.68 -19.79 1.02
N LEU A 91 5.77 -18.85 1.22
CA LEU A 91 4.39 -18.93 0.71
C LEU A 91 4.23 -18.30 -0.66
N SER A 92 5.31 -17.77 -1.26
CA SER A 92 5.29 -17.10 -2.56
C SER A 92 4.19 -16.03 -2.64
N LEU A 93 4.08 -15.20 -1.60
CA LEU A 93 3.00 -14.23 -1.49
C LEU A 93 3.10 -13.11 -2.54
N ASP A 94 4.29 -12.78 -3.03
CA ASP A 94 4.45 -11.82 -4.10
C ASP A 94 3.70 -12.24 -5.36
N GLU A 95 3.94 -13.48 -5.81
CA GLU A 95 3.30 -14.03 -7.00
C GLU A 95 1.80 -14.18 -6.78
N THR A 96 1.42 -14.65 -5.60
CA THR A 96 0.02 -14.85 -5.22
C THR A 96 -0.75 -13.53 -5.25
N TYR A 97 -0.16 -12.47 -4.71
CA TYR A 97 -0.81 -11.16 -4.64
C TYR A 97 -0.92 -10.53 -6.04
N VAL A 98 0.12 -10.61 -6.85
CA VAL A 98 0.10 -10.12 -8.24
C VAL A 98 -1.03 -10.80 -9.02
N GLU A 99 -1.13 -12.13 -8.89
CA GLU A 99 -2.18 -12.90 -9.56
C GLU A 99 -3.57 -12.50 -9.07
N TYR A 100 -3.73 -12.33 -7.75
CA TYR A 100 -4.99 -11.87 -7.16
C TYR A 100 -5.41 -10.52 -7.73
N ILE A 101 -4.51 -9.52 -7.72
CA ILE A 101 -4.81 -8.18 -8.24
C ILE A 101 -5.20 -8.24 -9.71
N ARG A 102 -4.47 -9.03 -10.49
CA ARG A 102 -4.71 -9.15 -11.92
C ARG A 102 -6.09 -9.74 -12.24
N ASN A 103 -6.58 -10.64 -11.40
CA ASN A 103 -7.83 -11.37 -11.63
C ASN A 103 -9.03 -10.82 -10.85
N SER A 104 -8.82 -9.89 -9.92
CA SER A 104 -9.90 -9.29 -9.12
C SER A 104 -10.43 -8.04 -9.80
N GLU A 105 -11.69 -8.06 -10.22
CA GLU A 105 -12.34 -6.90 -10.82
C GLU A 105 -12.39 -5.72 -9.84
N GLU A 106 -12.73 -5.99 -8.58
CA GLU A 106 -12.82 -4.97 -7.54
C GLU A 106 -11.46 -4.30 -7.29
N ALA A 107 -10.39 -5.11 -7.25
CA ALA A 107 -9.04 -4.56 -7.09
C ALA A 107 -8.64 -3.71 -8.29
N GLN A 108 -8.98 -4.13 -9.50
CA GLN A 108 -8.69 -3.36 -10.72
C GLN A 108 -9.45 -2.04 -10.75
N ILE A 109 -10.71 -2.02 -10.32
CA ILE A 109 -11.51 -0.79 -10.21
C ILE A 109 -10.85 0.16 -9.22
N ALA A 110 -10.45 -0.34 -8.05
CA ALA A 110 -9.79 0.46 -7.02
C ALA A 110 -8.47 1.05 -7.52
N ILE A 111 -7.66 0.27 -8.22
CA ILE A 111 -6.39 0.73 -8.79
C ILE A 111 -6.63 1.82 -9.84
N THR A 112 -7.61 1.62 -10.71
CA THR A 112 -7.97 2.61 -11.74
C THR A 112 -8.41 3.92 -11.10
N ASP A 113 -9.19 3.86 -10.04
CA ASP A 113 -9.62 5.05 -9.28
C ASP A 113 -8.43 5.79 -8.69
N ILE A 114 -7.50 5.08 -8.06
CA ILE A 114 -6.29 5.67 -7.48
C ILE A 114 -5.47 6.39 -8.57
N ILE A 115 -5.28 5.73 -9.72
CA ILE A 115 -4.53 6.30 -10.84
C ILE A 115 -5.20 7.60 -11.34
N SER A 116 -6.51 7.59 -11.47
CA SER A 116 -7.29 8.75 -11.89
C SER A 116 -7.10 9.93 -10.92
N ARG A 117 -7.12 9.63 -9.62
CA ARG A 117 -6.94 10.65 -8.58
C ARG A 117 -5.53 11.24 -8.62
N ILE A 118 -4.51 10.40 -8.80
CA ILE A 118 -3.12 10.84 -8.92
C ILE A 118 -2.95 11.73 -10.15
N ASN A 119 -3.53 11.33 -11.29
CA ASN A 119 -3.48 12.09 -12.52
C ASN A 119 -4.20 13.43 -12.38
N GLY A 120 -5.20 13.51 -11.51
CA GLY A 120 -5.92 14.73 -11.19
C GLY A 120 -5.20 15.66 -10.20
N GLY A 121 -4.04 15.25 -9.68
CA GLY A 121 -3.23 16.08 -8.81
C GLY A 121 -3.19 15.67 -7.34
N GLU A 122 -3.89 14.62 -6.96
CA GLU A 122 -3.92 14.15 -5.58
C GLU A 122 -2.64 13.36 -5.26
N ALA A 123 -2.09 13.57 -4.06
CA ALA A 123 -0.98 12.76 -3.55
C ALA A 123 -1.57 11.64 -2.68
N ILE A 124 -1.20 10.40 -2.98
CA ILE A 124 -1.74 9.23 -2.27
C ILE A 124 -0.62 8.47 -1.58
N THR A 125 -0.85 8.10 -0.32
CA THR A 125 0.05 7.26 0.46
C THR A 125 -0.66 5.95 0.81
N LEU A 126 -0.07 4.82 0.40
CA LEU A 126 -0.58 3.49 0.73
C LEU A 126 -0.03 3.07 2.09
N VAL A 127 -0.90 2.67 3.00
CA VAL A 127 -0.53 2.39 4.40
C VAL A 127 -0.79 0.92 4.74
N CYS A 128 0.18 0.30 5.42
CA CYS A 128 0.12 -1.07 5.87
C CYS A 128 0.77 -1.17 7.26
N TYR A 129 0.77 -2.36 7.86
CA TYR A 129 1.34 -2.57 9.19
C TYR A 129 2.86 -2.68 9.19
N GLU A 130 3.41 -3.34 8.16
CA GLU A 130 4.83 -3.65 8.09
C GLU A 130 5.67 -2.40 7.86
N GLU A 131 6.85 -2.35 8.46
CA GLU A 131 7.83 -1.30 8.22
C GLU A 131 8.35 -1.38 6.77
N SER A 132 8.94 -0.28 6.29
CA SER A 132 9.38 -0.18 4.89
C SER A 132 10.44 -1.20 4.50
N HIS A 133 11.22 -1.71 5.46
CA HIS A 133 12.25 -2.74 5.19
C HIS A 133 11.68 -4.16 5.15
N GLN A 134 10.44 -4.36 5.57
CA GLN A 134 9.79 -5.67 5.60
C GLN A 134 9.04 -5.93 4.29
N MET A 135 9.02 -7.21 3.89
CA MET A 135 8.25 -7.63 2.71
C MET A 135 6.76 -7.46 2.99
N CYS A 136 6.07 -6.83 2.05
CA CYS A 136 4.65 -6.53 2.17
C CYS A 136 4.02 -6.39 0.79
N HIS A 137 2.76 -6.79 0.66
CA HIS A 137 1.99 -6.62 -0.57
C HIS A 137 1.89 -5.15 -1.00
N ARG A 138 2.01 -4.21 -0.06
CA ARG A 138 2.00 -2.77 -0.33
C ARG A 138 3.08 -2.38 -1.35
N HIS A 139 4.28 -2.96 -1.25
CA HIS A 139 5.38 -2.69 -2.18
C HIS A 139 5.02 -3.12 -3.60
N ILE A 140 4.38 -4.28 -3.71
CA ILE A 140 3.92 -4.82 -5.01
C ILE A 140 2.84 -3.92 -5.60
N LEU A 141 1.89 -3.51 -4.78
CA LEU A 141 0.81 -2.62 -5.19
C LEU A 141 1.36 -1.29 -5.69
N LEU A 142 2.35 -0.73 -4.97
CA LEU A 142 3.02 0.49 -5.38
C LEU A 142 3.64 0.34 -6.76
N ASP A 143 4.34 -0.76 -7.00
CA ASP A 143 4.99 -1.04 -8.29
C ASP A 143 3.96 -1.21 -9.41
N VAL A 144 2.89 -1.94 -9.16
CA VAL A 144 1.82 -2.16 -10.15
C VAL A 144 1.20 -0.83 -10.57
N ILE A 145 0.86 0.02 -9.61
CA ILE A 145 0.26 1.32 -9.91
C ILE A 145 1.25 2.22 -10.66
N THR A 146 2.50 2.26 -10.20
CA THR A 146 3.55 3.07 -10.83
C THR A 146 3.77 2.67 -12.29
N GLU A 147 3.85 1.38 -12.56
CA GLU A 147 4.02 0.86 -13.92
C GLU A 147 2.85 1.25 -14.82
N ARG A 148 1.62 1.18 -14.31
CA ARG A 148 0.43 1.57 -15.08
C ARG A 148 0.42 3.06 -15.39
N ILE A 149 0.80 3.90 -14.44
CA ILE A 149 0.90 5.35 -14.66
C ILE A 149 1.93 5.63 -15.76
N GLN A 150 3.08 4.99 -15.72
CA GLN A 150 4.14 5.17 -16.72
C GLN A 150 3.70 4.69 -18.10
N SER A 151 3.01 3.55 -18.17
CA SER A 151 2.49 3.00 -19.43
C SER A 151 1.46 3.93 -20.04
N ASP A 152 0.52 4.44 -19.25
CA ASP A 152 -0.51 5.36 -19.72
C ASP A 152 0.10 6.66 -20.24
N PHE A 153 1.13 7.16 -19.55
CA PHE A 153 1.86 8.36 -19.97
C PHE A 153 2.54 8.15 -21.32
N THR A 154 3.15 6.98 -21.53
CA THR A 154 3.83 6.64 -22.79
C THR A 154 2.83 6.58 -23.95
N PHE A 155 1.64 6.02 -23.71
CA PHE A 155 0.59 5.96 -24.72
C PHE A 155 -0.04 7.31 -25.03
N SER A 156 -0.02 8.23 -24.08
CA SER A 156 -0.61 9.57 -24.24
C SER A 156 0.28 10.56 -24.97
N GLN A 157 1.56 10.22 -25.17
CA GLN A 157 2.48 11.10 -25.90
C GLN A 157 2.21 11.02 -27.40
N PRO A 158 2.09 12.20 -28.07
CA PRO A 158 1.92 12.19 -29.52
C PRO A 158 3.15 11.57 -30.16
N VAL A 159 2.93 10.62 -31.02
CA VAL A 159 4.00 10.04 -31.82
C VAL A 159 4.53 11.17 -32.73
N ALA A 160 5.80 11.52 -32.56
CA ALA A 160 6.43 12.52 -33.42
C ALA A 160 6.33 12.04 -34.87
N PRO A 161 5.94 12.90 -35.83
CA PRO A 161 5.89 12.54 -37.24
C PRO A 161 7.27 12.18 -37.79
#